data_72e872c5a35fd13e00d60cbdfbf395dc
#
_entry.id   72e872c5a35fd13e00d60cbdfbf395dc
#
_cell.length_a   1.000
_cell.length_b   1.000
_cell.length_c   1.000
_cell.angle_alpha   90.00
_cell.angle_beta   90.00
_cell.angle_gamma   90.00
#
_symmetry.space_group_name_H-M   'P 1'
#
loop_
_entity.id
_entity.type
_entity.pdbx_description
1 polymer ?
#
loop_
_entity_poly.entity_id
_entity_poly.type
_entity_poly.pdbx_seq_one_letter_code
_entity_poly.pdbx_strand_id
1 'polypeptide(L)'
;MKRKTLTMMMSVMLLFVSACLWSLSANAQTAQVYDLRLEPNAVDKGRGMLKVHFHFKCVGAKGHKVHPVAYIQADNGKIHTYKDGKQAAWSGYSRVAPYETTVWNGDEWLGFYKDRLTVLPGKHTYHVRVLVYDDTLKRYITNTKNVPRVSYTMTGRQSAPSTPSAPSGGYVPYTPSTPMTCGVCSGSGRCSTCGGTGISPNHAPGINAGCGACGGTGICSACHGMGSHN
;
A
#
# COMPACT_ATOMS: atom_id res chain seq x y z
N MET A 1 49.48 -53.96 -3.52
CA MET A 1 49.45 -52.49 -3.28
C MET A 1 48.17 -51.81 -3.69
N LYS A 2 47.42 -52.25 -4.72
CA LYS A 2 46.21 -51.55 -5.24
C LYS A 2 44.99 -51.51 -4.30
N ARG A 3 44.78 -52.46 -3.35
CA ARG A 3 43.63 -52.48 -2.43
C ARG A 3 43.69 -51.43 -1.31
N LYS A 4 44.86 -51.11 -0.78
CA LYS A 4 45.03 -50.12 0.32
C LYS A 4 44.78 -48.69 -0.14
N THR A 5 45.15 -48.34 -1.36
CA THR A 5 44.88 -47.00 -1.96
C THR A 5 43.40 -46.76 -2.23
N LEU A 6 42.67 -47.79 -2.65
CA LEU A 6 41.21 -47.65 -2.93
C LEU A 6 40.41 -47.42 -1.63
N THR A 7 40.77 -48.12 -0.54
CA THR A 7 40.11 -47.96 0.76
C THR A 7 40.37 -46.57 1.36
N MET A 8 41.58 -46.05 1.19
CA MET A 8 41.96 -44.72 1.66
C MET A 8 41.24 -43.62 0.89
N MET A 9 41.06 -43.73 -0.44
CA MET A 9 40.31 -42.79 -1.25
C MET A 9 38.81 -42.78 -0.91
N MET A 10 38.21 -43.96 -0.67
CA MET A 10 36.81 -44.04 -0.23
C MET A 10 36.57 -43.39 1.15
N SER A 11 37.51 -43.57 2.10
CA SER A 11 37.41 -42.95 3.44
C SER A 11 37.51 -41.44 3.39
N VAL A 12 38.39 -40.90 2.54
CA VAL A 12 38.50 -39.43 2.36
C VAL A 12 37.27 -38.85 1.69
N MET A 13 36.70 -39.56 0.72
CA MET A 13 35.45 -39.12 0.05
C MET A 13 34.27 -39.14 1.00
N LEU A 14 34.15 -40.11 1.89
CA LEU A 14 33.10 -40.17 2.92
C LEU A 14 33.21 -39.04 3.93
N LEU A 15 34.42 -38.64 4.30
CA LEU A 15 34.67 -37.50 5.20
C LEU A 15 34.29 -36.16 4.55
N PHE A 16 34.57 -35.98 3.25
CA PHE A 16 34.16 -34.79 2.51
C PHE A 16 32.62 -34.69 2.35
N VAL A 17 31.96 -35.81 2.07
CA VAL A 17 30.46 -35.83 1.99
C VAL A 17 29.85 -35.55 3.36
N SER A 18 30.42 -36.08 4.45
CA SER A 18 29.96 -35.80 5.81
C SER A 18 30.16 -34.32 6.19
N ALA A 19 31.31 -33.72 5.85
CA ALA A 19 31.58 -32.31 6.10
C ALA A 19 30.63 -31.38 5.30
N CYS A 20 30.28 -31.73 4.06
CA CYS A 20 29.28 -30.99 3.27
C CYS A 20 27.86 -31.11 3.82
N LEU A 21 27.49 -32.23 4.44
CA LEU A 21 26.18 -32.40 5.06
C LEU A 21 26.03 -31.61 6.36
N TRP A 22 27.11 -31.32 7.08
CA TRP A 22 27.07 -30.49 8.29
C TRP A 22 26.98 -28.99 8.01
N SER A 23 27.38 -28.55 6.82
CA SER A 23 27.23 -27.15 6.42
C SER A 23 25.82 -26.77 5.92
N LEU A 24 24.89 -27.72 5.81
CA LEU A 24 23.51 -27.50 5.34
C LEU A 24 22.51 -27.22 6.47
N SER A 25 22.95 -27.10 7.71
CA SER A 25 22.16 -26.44 8.76
C SER A 25 22.23 -24.91 8.64
N ALA A 26 22.03 -24.40 7.44
CA ALA A 26 21.69 -22.99 7.28
C ALA A 26 20.38 -22.80 8.04
N ASN A 27 20.44 -22.22 9.25
CA ASN A 27 19.27 -21.82 10.01
C ASN A 27 18.37 -21.05 9.06
N ALA A 28 17.25 -21.67 8.65
CA ALA A 28 16.35 -21.06 7.68
C ALA A 28 15.85 -19.76 8.31
N GLN A 29 16.26 -18.61 7.74
CA GLN A 29 15.82 -17.32 8.20
C GLN A 29 14.29 -17.26 8.07
N THR A 30 13.66 -16.98 9.19
CA THR A 30 12.21 -16.89 9.26
C THR A 30 11.79 -15.59 9.95
N ALA A 31 10.64 -15.07 9.55
CA ALA A 31 10.01 -13.97 10.24
C ALA A 31 8.55 -14.30 10.55
N GLN A 32 8.09 -13.80 11.66
CA GLN A 32 6.71 -13.84 12.10
C GLN A 32 6.22 -12.43 12.34
N VAL A 33 5.07 -12.09 11.75
CA VAL A 33 4.33 -10.85 12.02
C VAL A 33 3.17 -11.18 12.95
N TYR A 34 2.90 -10.33 13.91
CA TYR A 34 1.85 -10.51 14.90
C TYR A 34 1.28 -9.16 15.37
N ASP A 35 0.21 -9.17 16.17
CA ASP A 35 -0.51 -7.98 16.67
C ASP A 35 -0.90 -7.00 15.55
N LEU A 36 -1.37 -7.57 14.43
CA LEU A 36 -1.78 -6.80 13.27
C LEU A 36 -3.11 -6.09 13.53
N ARG A 37 -3.13 -4.77 13.45
CA ARG A 37 -4.32 -3.94 13.66
C ARG A 37 -4.38 -2.80 12.66
N LEU A 38 -5.60 -2.35 12.32
CA LEU A 38 -5.83 -1.23 11.40
C LEU A 38 -6.29 0.01 12.14
N GLU A 39 -5.78 1.14 11.70
CA GLU A 39 -6.29 2.48 11.97
C GLU A 39 -6.79 3.07 10.65
N PRO A 40 -8.11 2.92 10.34
CA PRO A 40 -8.62 3.23 9.01
C PRO A 40 -8.78 4.73 8.73
N ASN A 41 -8.77 5.57 9.74
CA ASN A 41 -8.99 7.01 9.63
C ASN A 41 -7.79 7.84 10.11
N ALA A 42 -6.59 7.27 10.03
CA ALA A 42 -5.37 8.02 10.29
C ALA A 42 -5.22 9.20 9.30
N VAL A 43 -4.55 10.23 9.76
CA VAL A 43 -4.21 11.40 8.94
C VAL A 43 -2.70 11.59 8.99
N ASP A 44 -2.09 11.75 7.83
CA ASP A 44 -0.69 12.15 7.69
C ASP A 44 -0.60 13.34 6.74
N LYS A 45 -0.01 14.44 7.22
CA LYS A 45 0.15 15.69 6.46
C LYS A 45 -1.16 16.18 5.81
N GLY A 46 -2.28 16.08 6.53
CA GLY A 46 -3.60 16.47 6.06
C GLY A 46 -4.27 15.50 5.09
N ARG A 47 -3.65 14.35 4.80
CA ARG A 47 -4.20 13.32 3.88
C ARG A 47 -4.72 12.12 4.66
N GLY A 48 -5.90 11.65 4.29
CA GLY A 48 -6.47 10.43 4.87
C GLY A 48 -5.63 9.20 4.53
N MET A 49 -5.34 8.39 5.54
CA MET A 49 -4.50 7.22 5.43
C MET A 49 -5.19 6.00 6.05
N LEU A 50 -4.95 4.85 5.46
CA LEU A 50 -5.15 3.54 6.09
C LEU A 50 -3.81 3.13 6.69
N LYS A 51 -3.69 3.18 8.02
CA LYS A 51 -2.48 2.80 8.74
C LYS A 51 -2.62 1.39 9.29
N VAL A 52 -1.59 0.57 9.13
CA VAL A 52 -1.50 -0.76 9.71
C VAL A 52 -0.38 -0.80 10.73
N HIS A 53 -0.71 -1.16 11.97
CA HIS A 53 0.21 -1.37 13.07
C HIS A 53 0.50 -2.86 13.21
N PHE A 54 1.71 -3.20 13.60
CA PHE A 54 2.13 -4.59 13.74
C PHE A 54 3.41 -4.68 14.56
N HIS A 55 3.68 -5.89 15.04
CA HIS A 55 4.98 -6.28 15.56
C HIS A 55 5.56 -7.39 14.67
N PHE A 56 6.87 -7.55 14.67
CA PHE A 56 7.48 -8.68 13.98
C PHE A 56 8.75 -9.18 14.68
N LYS A 57 9.04 -10.45 14.47
CA LYS A 57 10.21 -11.15 14.98
C LYS A 57 10.91 -11.86 13.86
N CYS A 58 12.24 -11.77 13.81
CA CYS A 58 13.09 -12.54 12.91
C CYS A 58 13.93 -13.53 13.70
N VAL A 59 14.13 -14.72 13.15
CA VAL A 59 15.00 -15.77 13.67
C VAL A 59 15.98 -16.17 12.57
N GLY A 60 17.24 -16.36 12.90
CA GLY A 60 18.30 -16.72 11.95
C GLY A 60 18.79 -15.57 11.07
N ALA A 61 18.38 -14.31 11.35
CA ALA A 61 18.66 -13.16 10.50
C ALA A 61 19.76 -12.23 11.05
N LYS A 62 20.59 -12.68 12.01
CA LYS A 62 21.67 -11.86 12.58
C LYS A 62 22.56 -11.26 11.50
N GLY A 63 22.76 -9.95 11.54
CA GLY A 63 23.56 -9.21 10.58
C GLY A 63 22.86 -8.91 9.25
N HIS A 64 21.70 -9.50 8.98
CA HIS A 64 20.92 -9.24 7.77
C HIS A 64 20.17 -7.92 7.88
N LYS A 65 19.99 -7.26 6.75
CA LYS A 65 19.09 -6.12 6.61
C LYS A 65 17.70 -6.64 6.27
N VAL A 66 16.72 -6.27 7.08
CA VAL A 66 15.32 -6.68 6.89
C VAL A 66 14.39 -5.47 6.95
N HIS A 67 13.28 -5.53 6.22
CA HIS A 67 12.23 -4.51 6.31
C HIS A 67 10.83 -5.11 6.14
N PRO A 68 9.81 -4.55 6.81
CA PRO A 68 8.44 -4.95 6.61
C PRO A 68 7.89 -4.36 5.31
N VAL A 69 7.02 -5.12 4.64
CA VAL A 69 6.29 -4.70 3.45
C VAL A 69 4.81 -5.02 3.63
N ALA A 70 3.96 -4.01 3.56
CA ALA A 70 2.52 -4.17 3.60
C ALA A 70 1.92 -4.21 2.18
N TYR A 71 0.90 -5.04 1.99
CA TYR A 71 0.12 -5.15 0.76
C TYR A 71 -1.37 -5.08 1.06
N ILE A 72 -2.11 -4.44 0.15
CA ILE A 72 -3.57 -4.55 0.13
C ILE A 72 -3.94 -5.62 -0.90
N GLN A 73 -4.77 -6.58 -0.51
CA GLN A 73 -5.26 -7.65 -1.38
C GLN A 73 -6.78 -7.69 -1.39
N ALA A 74 -7.37 -8.00 -2.52
CA ALA A 74 -8.79 -8.34 -2.64
C ALA A 74 -9.05 -9.77 -2.11
N ASP A 75 -10.32 -10.14 -1.94
CA ASP A 75 -10.74 -11.46 -1.45
C ASP A 75 -10.17 -12.62 -2.30
N ASN A 76 -10.00 -12.42 -3.59
CA ASN A 76 -9.40 -13.39 -4.51
C ASN A 76 -7.86 -13.49 -4.39
N GLY A 77 -7.25 -12.81 -3.42
CA GLY A 77 -5.80 -12.81 -3.20
C GLY A 77 -5.00 -11.91 -4.14
N LYS A 78 -5.62 -11.29 -5.14
CA LYS A 78 -4.94 -10.36 -6.05
C LYS A 78 -4.53 -9.09 -5.30
N ILE A 79 -3.29 -8.66 -5.50
CA ILE A 79 -2.82 -7.40 -4.92
C ILE A 79 -3.58 -6.24 -5.58
N HIS A 80 -4.13 -5.38 -4.72
CA HIS A 80 -4.82 -4.17 -5.14
C HIS A 80 -3.86 -3.17 -5.80
N THR A 81 -4.37 -2.25 -6.59
CA THR A 81 -3.53 -1.26 -7.28
C THR A 81 -3.85 0.16 -6.84
N TYR A 82 -2.86 1.02 -6.94
CA TYR A 82 -3.03 2.45 -6.92
C TYR A 82 -3.63 2.95 -8.23
N LYS A 83 -4.09 4.20 -8.25
CA LYS A 83 -4.63 4.86 -9.46
C LYS A 83 -3.63 4.96 -10.61
N ASP A 84 -2.34 4.92 -10.30
CA ASP A 84 -1.24 4.89 -11.29
C ASP A 84 -0.94 3.47 -11.84
N GLY A 85 -1.76 2.48 -11.48
CA GLY A 85 -1.62 1.08 -11.90
C GLY A 85 -0.59 0.27 -11.13
N LYS A 86 0.20 0.88 -10.25
CA LYS A 86 1.17 0.16 -9.42
C LYS A 86 0.49 -0.62 -8.31
N GLN A 87 1.12 -1.69 -7.87
CA GLN A 87 0.64 -2.47 -6.72
C GLN A 87 0.54 -1.60 -5.47
N ALA A 88 -0.56 -1.73 -4.72
CA ALA A 88 -0.74 -1.08 -3.43
C ALA A 88 0.12 -1.80 -2.39
N ALA A 89 1.40 -1.46 -2.40
CA ALA A 89 2.43 -1.92 -1.50
C ALA A 89 3.11 -0.74 -0.82
N TRP A 90 3.55 -0.93 0.42
CA TRP A 90 4.31 0.05 1.18
C TRP A 90 5.42 -0.63 1.95
N SER A 91 6.67 -0.22 1.71
CA SER A 91 7.84 -0.74 2.41
C SER A 91 8.22 0.15 3.58
N GLY A 92 8.54 -0.47 4.71
CA GLY A 92 9.14 0.20 5.85
C GLY A 92 10.65 0.42 5.67
N TYR A 93 11.25 0.98 6.71
CA TYR A 93 12.69 1.19 6.74
C TYR A 93 13.45 -0.12 6.91
N SER A 94 14.56 -0.25 6.17
CA SER A 94 15.48 -1.37 6.31
C SER A 94 16.32 -1.23 7.59
N ARG A 95 16.43 -2.32 8.37
CA ARG A 95 17.14 -2.38 9.65
C ARG A 95 18.01 -3.62 9.72
N VAL A 96 19.14 -3.52 10.40
CA VAL A 96 19.99 -4.69 10.66
C VAL A 96 19.45 -5.44 11.87
N ALA A 97 19.28 -6.75 11.75
CA ALA A 97 18.94 -7.63 12.87
C ALA A 97 20.20 -7.84 13.75
N PRO A 98 20.25 -7.29 14.97
CA PRO A 98 21.47 -7.33 15.79
C PRO A 98 21.71 -8.72 16.43
N TYR A 99 20.67 -9.53 16.57
CA TYR A 99 20.72 -10.83 17.24
C TYR A 99 20.17 -11.94 16.38
N GLU A 100 20.49 -13.19 16.73
CA GLU A 100 19.95 -14.40 16.10
C GLU A 100 18.42 -14.44 16.16
N THR A 101 17.84 -14.02 17.28
CA THR A 101 16.42 -13.70 17.40
C THR A 101 16.27 -12.22 17.71
N THR A 102 15.72 -11.49 16.78
CA THR A 102 15.45 -10.05 16.93
C THR A 102 13.95 -9.80 16.90
N VAL A 103 13.46 -9.05 17.89
CA VAL A 103 12.05 -8.69 18.04
C VAL A 103 11.91 -7.18 17.92
N TRP A 104 10.98 -6.75 17.07
CA TRP A 104 10.55 -5.35 16.94
C TRP A 104 9.10 -5.26 17.43
N ASN A 105 8.95 -4.81 18.68
CA ASN A 105 7.67 -4.67 19.39
C ASN A 105 7.34 -3.22 19.77
N GLY A 106 8.04 -2.27 19.13
CA GLY A 106 7.65 -0.86 19.17
C GLY A 106 6.37 -0.62 18.34
N ASP A 107 5.88 0.62 18.33
CA ASP A 107 4.72 0.99 17.51
C ASP A 107 5.12 1.08 16.02
N GLU A 108 5.39 -0.09 15.42
CA GLU A 108 5.69 -0.19 13.99
C GLU A 108 4.41 0.00 13.19
N TRP A 109 4.49 0.84 12.17
CA TRP A 109 3.35 1.02 11.27
C TRP A 109 3.77 1.27 9.82
N LEU A 110 2.88 0.92 8.90
CA LEU A 110 2.94 1.22 7.48
C LEU A 110 1.61 1.83 7.06
N GLY A 111 1.59 2.63 5.99
CA GLY A 111 0.37 3.34 5.66
C GLY A 111 0.11 3.48 4.17
N PHE A 112 -1.16 3.52 3.80
CA PHE A 112 -1.62 3.69 2.43
C PHE A 112 -2.47 4.95 2.35
N TYR A 113 -2.08 5.91 1.54
CA TYR A 113 -2.90 7.10 1.29
C TYR A 113 -4.16 6.71 0.52
N LYS A 114 -5.33 7.00 1.11
CA LYS A 114 -6.64 6.61 0.55
C LYS A 114 -6.92 7.24 -0.81
N ASP A 115 -6.46 8.47 -1.01
CA ASP A 115 -6.61 9.20 -2.26
C ASP A 115 -5.84 8.59 -3.44
N ARG A 116 -4.83 7.76 -3.17
CA ARG A 116 -4.06 7.03 -4.18
C ARG A 116 -4.65 5.67 -4.54
N LEU A 117 -5.45 5.08 -3.66
CA LEU A 117 -6.03 3.77 -3.91
C LEU A 117 -7.09 3.85 -5.01
N THR A 118 -7.12 2.85 -5.88
CA THR A 118 -8.25 2.64 -6.80
C THR A 118 -9.44 2.16 -5.98
N VAL A 119 -10.54 2.89 -6.01
CA VAL A 119 -11.77 2.47 -5.31
C VAL A 119 -12.79 2.07 -6.37
N LEU A 120 -13.14 0.78 -6.38
CA LEU A 120 -14.17 0.26 -7.27
C LEU A 120 -15.55 0.71 -6.79
N PRO A 121 -16.52 0.95 -7.71
CA PRO A 121 -17.89 1.25 -7.33
C PRO A 121 -18.50 0.15 -6.45
N GLY A 122 -19.27 0.54 -5.44
CA GLY A 122 -19.86 -0.40 -4.49
C GLY A 122 -19.01 -0.66 -3.25
N LYS A 123 -19.45 -1.62 -2.45
CA LYS A 123 -18.81 -2.01 -1.19
C LYS A 123 -17.89 -3.21 -1.44
N HIS A 124 -16.59 -3.05 -1.17
CA HIS A 124 -15.58 -4.09 -1.37
C HIS A 124 -14.77 -4.29 -0.09
N THR A 125 -14.51 -5.53 0.24
CA THR A 125 -13.63 -5.91 1.35
C THR A 125 -12.22 -6.18 0.81
N TYR A 126 -11.23 -5.64 1.50
CA TYR A 126 -9.81 -5.82 1.21
C TYR A 126 -9.12 -6.34 2.46
N HIS A 127 -8.01 -7.02 2.26
CA HIS A 127 -7.16 -7.53 3.33
C HIS A 127 -5.80 -6.87 3.28
N VAL A 128 -5.34 -6.36 4.41
CA VAL A 128 -3.96 -5.89 4.55
C VAL A 128 -3.13 -7.02 5.13
N ARG A 129 -2.02 -7.32 4.50
CA ARG A 129 -1.01 -8.29 4.94
C ARG A 129 0.33 -7.60 5.08
N VAL A 130 1.10 -8.01 6.08
CA VAL A 130 2.48 -7.54 6.27
C VAL A 130 3.41 -8.73 6.16
N LEU A 131 4.43 -8.60 5.32
CA LEU A 131 5.50 -9.57 5.13
C LEU A 131 6.83 -8.92 5.52
N VAL A 132 7.84 -9.71 5.83
CA VAL A 132 9.20 -9.24 6.07
C VAL A 132 10.09 -9.68 4.90
N TYR A 133 10.74 -8.72 4.29
CA TYR A 133 11.70 -8.93 3.22
C TYR A 133 13.12 -8.83 3.78
N ASP A 134 13.98 -9.75 3.39
CA ASP A 134 15.39 -9.77 3.71
C ASP A 134 16.18 -9.18 2.53
N ASP A 135 16.75 -7.99 2.74
CA ASP A 135 17.53 -7.28 1.72
C ASP A 135 18.84 -7.98 1.40
N THR A 136 19.38 -8.74 2.34
CA THR A 136 20.62 -9.50 2.16
C THR A 136 20.41 -10.72 1.29
N LEU A 137 19.31 -11.46 1.53
CA LEU A 137 18.96 -12.66 0.76
C LEU A 137 18.10 -12.37 -0.47
N LYS A 138 17.59 -11.14 -0.62
CA LYS A 138 16.68 -10.72 -1.70
C LYS A 138 15.41 -11.55 -1.79
N ARG A 139 14.84 -11.93 -0.63
CA ARG A 139 13.61 -12.74 -0.56
C ARG A 139 12.75 -12.41 0.65
N TYR A 140 11.48 -12.79 0.58
CA TYR A 140 10.62 -12.79 1.77
C TYR A 140 11.00 -13.95 2.68
N ILE A 141 11.10 -13.66 3.99
CA ILE A 141 11.40 -14.63 5.05
C ILE A 141 10.20 -14.91 5.94
N THR A 142 9.07 -14.26 5.71
CA THR A 142 7.80 -14.57 6.38
C THR A 142 7.18 -15.81 5.76
N ASN A 143 6.67 -16.73 6.58
CA ASN A 143 5.90 -17.85 6.09
C ASN A 143 4.58 -17.37 5.46
N THR A 144 4.51 -17.43 4.13
CA THR A 144 3.38 -16.88 3.37
C THR A 144 2.05 -17.62 3.57
N LYS A 145 2.07 -18.85 4.09
CA LYS A 145 0.87 -19.66 4.32
C LYS A 145 0.04 -19.16 5.51
N ASN A 146 0.68 -18.63 6.55
CA ASN A 146 0.04 -18.25 7.82
C ASN A 146 0.28 -16.77 8.17
N VAL A 147 0.36 -15.89 7.17
CA VAL A 147 0.51 -14.46 7.43
C VAL A 147 -0.80 -13.90 8.00
N PRO A 148 -0.77 -13.25 9.16
CA PRO A 148 -1.92 -12.54 9.68
C PRO A 148 -2.45 -11.54 8.66
N ARG A 149 -3.76 -11.38 8.60
CA ARG A 149 -4.43 -10.40 7.76
C ARG A 149 -5.50 -9.68 8.53
N VAL A 150 -5.69 -8.41 8.25
CA VAL A 150 -6.78 -7.60 8.79
C VAL A 150 -7.64 -7.09 7.65
N SER A 151 -8.94 -7.11 7.84
CA SER A 151 -9.90 -6.74 6.79
C SER A 151 -10.26 -5.27 6.89
N TYR A 152 -10.41 -4.63 5.75
CA TYR A 152 -10.87 -3.26 5.60
C TYR A 152 -11.90 -3.16 4.48
N THR A 153 -13.02 -2.50 4.74
CA THR A 153 -14.06 -2.28 3.75
C THR A 153 -13.96 -0.87 3.17
N MET A 154 -13.88 -0.78 1.85
CA MET A 154 -14.00 0.47 1.11
C MET A 154 -15.32 0.51 0.35
N THR A 155 -15.98 1.66 0.38
CA THR A 155 -17.19 1.90 -0.41
C THR A 155 -16.88 2.96 -1.46
N GLY A 156 -16.88 2.54 -2.73
CA GLY A 156 -16.77 3.46 -3.85
C GLY A 156 -18.11 4.04 -4.23
N ARG A 157 -18.12 5.31 -4.64
CA ARG A 157 -19.32 5.93 -5.18
C ARG A 157 -19.67 5.21 -6.49
N GLN A 158 -20.86 4.64 -6.58
CA GLN A 158 -21.39 4.24 -7.89
C GLN A 158 -21.54 5.50 -8.74
N SER A 159 -20.92 5.49 -9.92
CA SER A 159 -21.29 6.47 -10.94
C SER A 159 -22.79 6.32 -11.18
N ALA A 160 -23.56 7.37 -11.02
CA ALA A 160 -24.96 7.32 -11.41
C ALA A 160 -25.02 6.75 -12.84
N PRO A 161 -25.96 5.83 -13.14
CA PRO A 161 -26.11 5.33 -14.50
C PRO A 161 -26.26 6.57 -15.40
N SER A 162 -25.41 6.66 -16.42
CA SER A 162 -25.56 7.68 -17.46
C SER A 162 -26.94 7.45 -18.07
N THR A 163 -27.86 8.31 -17.77
CA THR A 163 -29.20 8.32 -18.38
C THR A 163 -28.96 8.38 -19.88
N PRO A 164 -29.51 7.43 -20.68
CA PRO A 164 -29.43 7.54 -22.13
C PRO A 164 -30.02 8.90 -22.52
N SER A 165 -29.30 9.64 -23.35
CA SER A 165 -29.78 10.89 -23.90
C SER A 165 -31.13 10.64 -24.52
N ALA A 166 -32.20 11.15 -23.91
CA ALA A 166 -33.55 11.07 -24.46
C ALA A 166 -33.59 11.82 -25.79
N PRO A 167 -34.27 11.30 -26.83
CA PRO A 167 -34.46 12.03 -28.07
C PRO A 167 -35.23 13.32 -27.80
N SER A 168 -34.71 14.39 -28.33
CA SER A 168 -35.23 15.74 -28.28
C SER A 168 -36.65 15.80 -28.90
N GLY A 169 -37.66 16.05 -28.08
CA GLY A 169 -39.00 16.34 -28.58
C GLY A 169 -40.09 15.92 -27.61
N GLY A 170 -40.54 16.82 -26.71
CA GLY A 170 -41.72 16.63 -25.88
C GLY A 170 -41.79 17.64 -24.74
N TYR A 171 -42.79 18.52 -24.83
CA TYR A 171 -43.16 19.49 -23.78
C TYR A 171 -43.43 18.78 -22.46
N VAL A 172 -42.59 19.04 -21.42
CA VAL A 172 -42.78 18.48 -20.07
C VAL A 172 -43.06 19.63 -19.10
N PRO A 173 -44.05 19.50 -18.19
CA PRO A 173 -44.34 20.52 -17.20
C PRO A 173 -43.14 20.71 -16.24
N TYR A 174 -42.94 21.97 -15.87
CA TYR A 174 -41.87 22.46 -15.01
C TYR A 174 -41.91 21.77 -13.63
N THR A 175 -40.88 20.93 -13.34
CA THR A 175 -40.55 20.53 -11.98
C THR A 175 -39.25 21.23 -11.58
N PRO A 176 -39.25 22.02 -10.48
CA PRO A 176 -38.06 22.78 -10.09
C PRO A 176 -37.13 21.91 -9.28
N SER A 177 -36.02 21.50 -9.88
CA SER A 177 -34.72 21.26 -9.22
C SER A 177 -33.72 20.53 -10.11
N THR A 178 -33.27 21.16 -11.19
CA THR A 178 -32.01 20.78 -11.80
C THR A 178 -30.88 21.47 -11.03
N PRO A 179 -29.93 20.75 -10.45
CA PRO A 179 -28.78 21.38 -9.80
C PRO A 179 -28.08 22.29 -10.80
N MET A 180 -27.94 23.55 -10.46
CA MET A 180 -27.27 24.53 -11.34
C MET A 180 -25.76 24.22 -11.31
N THR A 181 -25.16 24.09 -12.49
CA THR A 181 -23.72 23.97 -12.64
C THR A 181 -23.01 25.13 -11.95
N CYS A 182 -22.02 24.88 -11.11
CA CYS A 182 -21.26 25.93 -10.46
C CYS A 182 -20.50 26.77 -11.48
N GLY A 183 -20.87 28.05 -11.61
CA GLY A 183 -20.26 28.98 -12.58
C GLY A 183 -18.78 29.27 -12.29
N VAL A 184 -18.33 29.12 -11.05
CA VAL A 184 -16.93 29.40 -10.67
C VAL A 184 -15.97 28.33 -11.19
N CYS A 185 -16.37 27.07 -11.23
CA CYS A 185 -15.56 25.96 -11.70
C CYS A 185 -16.11 25.30 -12.96
N SER A 186 -17.16 25.82 -13.56
CA SER A 186 -17.83 25.28 -14.74
C SER A 186 -18.17 23.79 -14.59
N GLY A 187 -18.61 23.38 -13.41
CA GLY A 187 -19.00 22.01 -13.09
C GLY A 187 -17.85 21.06 -12.74
N SER A 188 -16.61 21.49 -12.84
CA SER A 188 -15.45 20.60 -12.60
C SER A 188 -15.22 20.25 -11.13
N GLY A 189 -15.75 21.01 -10.19
CA GLY A 189 -15.47 20.89 -8.75
C GLY A 189 -14.06 21.33 -8.33
N ARG A 190 -13.19 21.68 -9.28
CA ARG A 190 -11.79 22.07 -9.05
C ARG A 190 -11.65 23.57 -8.90
N CYS A 191 -10.66 24.01 -8.14
CA CYS A 191 -10.31 25.41 -8.06
C CYS A 191 -9.81 25.91 -9.43
N SER A 192 -10.50 26.91 -10.00
CA SER A 192 -10.16 27.48 -11.31
C SER A 192 -8.81 28.22 -11.30
N THR A 193 -8.40 28.79 -10.16
CA THR A 193 -7.16 29.55 -10.02
C THR A 193 -5.91 28.67 -10.13
N CYS A 194 -5.95 27.45 -9.60
CA CYS A 194 -4.81 26.53 -9.64
C CYS A 194 -5.08 25.26 -10.46
N GLY A 195 -6.17 25.18 -11.18
CA GLY A 195 -6.53 24.01 -11.99
C GLY A 195 -6.71 22.71 -11.18
N GLY A 196 -6.94 22.83 -9.87
CA GLY A 196 -7.08 21.68 -8.97
C GLY A 196 -5.79 21.20 -8.33
N THR A 197 -4.66 21.86 -8.56
CA THR A 197 -3.34 21.43 -8.00
C THR A 197 -3.18 21.79 -6.52
N GLY A 198 -3.92 22.76 -6.02
CA GLY A 198 -3.74 23.31 -4.66
C GLY A 198 -2.54 24.23 -4.52
N ILE A 199 -1.73 24.41 -5.55
CA ILE A 199 -0.52 25.25 -5.57
C ILE A 199 -0.79 26.52 -6.36
N SER A 200 -0.33 27.66 -5.86
CA SER A 200 -0.46 28.93 -6.56
C SER A 200 0.38 28.96 -7.84
N PRO A 201 -0.18 29.30 -9.01
CA PRO A 201 0.57 29.33 -10.27
C PRO A 201 1.60 30.49 -10.34
N ASN A 202 1.52 31.46 -9.42
CA ASN A 202 2.31 32.71 -9.48
C ASN A 202 3.53 32.69 -8.55
N HIS A 203 4.02 31.54 -8.10
CA HIS A 203 5.23 31.46 -7.29
C HIS A 203 6.47 31.05 -8.09
N ALA A 204 7.63 31.57 -7.64
CA ALA A 204 8.93 31.21 -8.21
C ALA A 204 9.16 29.69 -8.16
N PRO A 205 9.91 29.11 -9.12
CA PRO A 205 10.22 27.68 -9.13
C PRO A 205 10.86 27.25 -7.81
N GLY A 206 10.29 26.21 -7.17
CA GLY A 206 10.76 25.64 -5.92
C GLY A 206 10.04 26.08 -4.65
N ILE A 207 9.10 27.05 -4.71
CA ILE A 207 8.28 27.46 -3.55
C ILE A 207 6.86 26.91 -3.72
N ASN A 208 6.51 25.88 -2.96
CA ASN A 208 5.15 25.32 -2.91
C ASN A 208 4.23 26.16 -2.01
N ALA A 209 3.89 27.38 -2.44
CA ALA A 209 2.91 28.17 -1.71
C ALA A 209 1.49 27.67 -2.07
N GLY A 210 0.69 27.37 -1.07
CA GLY A 210 -0.69 26.95 -1.25
C GLY A 210 -1.51 28.03 -2.00
N CYS A 211 -2.42 27.59 -2.88
CA CYS A 211 -3.34 28.48 -3.59
C CYS A 211 -4.30 29.14 -2.59
N GLY A 212 -4.20 30.48 -2.43
CA GLY A 212 -5.04 31.25 -1.51
C GLY A 212 -6.56 31.15 -1.84
N ALA A 213 -6.93 30.96 -3.11
CA ALA A 213 -8.31 30.88 -3.53
C ALA A 213 -9.04 29.60 -3.02
N CYS A 214 -8.30 28.53 -2.75
CA CYS A 214 -8.83 27.27 -2.24
C CYS A 214 -8.16 26.79 -0.94
N GLY A 215 -7.34 27.63 -0.31
CA GLY A 215 -6.60 27.25 0.90
C GLY A 215 -5.64 26.08 0.70
N GLY A 216 -5.11 25.87 -0.51
CA GLY A 216 -4.21 24.76 -0.83
C GLY A 216 -4.90 23.41 -1.13
N THR A 217 -6.25 23.35 -1.09
CA THR A 217 -6.99 22.08 -1.26
C THR A 217 -7.14 21.63 -2.72
N GLY A 218 -7.02 22.56 -3.66
CA GLY A 218 -7.33 22.31 -5.08
C GLY A 218 -8.82 22.21 -5.40
N ILE A 219 -9.70 22.35 -4.42
CA ILE A 219 -11.16 22.18 -4.54
C ILE A 219 -11.80 23.56 -4.73
N CYS A 220 -12.87 23.61 -5.57
CA CYS A 220 -13.67 24.84 -5.74
C CYS A 220 -14.35 25.19 -4.43
N SER A 221 -14.02 26.36 -3.85
CA SER A 221 -14.59 26.83 -2.58
C SER A 221 -16.06 27.17 -2.67
N ALA A 222 -16.55 27.57 -3.86
CA ALA A 222 -17.96 27.98 -4.05
C ALA A 222 -18.93 26.80 -4.03
N CYS A 223 -18.54 25.62 -4.52
CA CYS A 223 -19.40 24.43 -4.50
C CYS A 223 -18.80 23.27 -3.67
N HIS A 224 -17.76 23.53 -2.91
CA HIS A 224 -17.06 22.54 -2.07
C HIS A 224 -16.68 21.25 -2.83
N GLY A 225 -16.31 21.40 -4.10
CA GLY A 225 -15.92 20.27 -4.96
C GLY A 225 -17.06 19.52 -5.62
N MET A 226 -18.32 19.90 -5.39
CA MET A 226 -19.49 19.20 -5.95
C MET A 226 -19.74 19.50 -7.44
N GLY A 227 -19.19 20.59 -7.95
CA GLY A 227 -19.42 21.03 -9.34
C GLY A 227 -20.79 21.64 -9.60
N SER A 228 -21.70 21.56 -8.64
CA SER A 228 -23.07 22.07 -8.75
C SER A 228 -23.54 22.69 -7.45
N HIS A 229 -24.61 23.54 -7.53
CA HIS A 229 -25.36 24.06 -6.39
C HIS A 229 -26.76 23.48 -6.44
N ASN A 230 -27.32 23.14 -5.28
CA ASN A 230 -28.76 22.86 -5.10
C ASN A 230 -29.54 24.13 -4.90
#